data_267c5574e6455262b955cc754633b6bb
#
_entry.id   267c5574e6455262b955cc754633b6bb
#
_cell.length_a   1.000
_cell.length_b   1.000
_cell.length_c   1.000
_cell.angle_alpha   90.00
_cell.angle_beta   90.00
_cell.angle_gamma   90.00
#
_symmetry.space_group_name_H-M   'P 1'
#
loop_
_entity.id
_entity.type
_entity.pdbx_description
1 polymer ?
#
loop_
_entity_poly.entity_id
_entity_poly.type
_entity_poly.pdbx_seq_one_letter_code
_entity_poly.pdbx_strand_id
1 'polypeptide(L)'
;MQKQRNLYSLGLEEHDRLNKELGGGIPRGSIVLMEGDYGAGKSAISQRMAYGFCQEDATVTFLSTELTVSGFLDQMNSLSYDVVEHLLHERMLFLHADIDTGGVLSGSDENEGRMDLLTRLMEAETMWSADVVIIDTFDAVLRNDPTFEALIRQNEERQAALEIISFFRDLISEGKVIVLTVDPSTVDGEAIGPFRSIADVFLELEMIEVGNDVRRQISVMRFAGMGEQVGDTVGYSVRSGTGIVIESRSVA
;
A
#
# COMPACT_ATOMS: atom_id res chain seq x y z
N MET A 1 -30.14 -14.78 -6.72
CA MET A 1 -28.95 -14.35 -7.46
C MET A 1 -28.09 -13.58 -6.48
N GLN A 2 -27.00 -14.17 -5.98
CA GLN A 2 -25.99 -13.43 -5.22
C GLN A 2 -25.38 -12.39 -6.16
N LYS A 3 -25.45 -11.09 -5.78
CA LYS A 3 -24.69 -10.05 -6.44
C LYS A 3 -23.22 -10.47 -6.35
N GLN A 4 -22.59 -10.76 -7.49
CA GLN A 4 -21.15 -11.00 -7.58
C GLN A 4 -20.48 -9.76 -6.98
N ARG A 5 -19.83 -9.93 -5.83
CA ARG A 5 -19.20 -8.83 -5.12
C ARG A 5 -18.06 -8.33 -5.99
N ASN A 6 -18.04 -7.03 -6.23
CA ASN A 6 -16.99 -6.38 -7.02
C ASN A 6 -15.74 -6.14 -6.13
N LEU A 7 -15.13 -7.25 -5.66
CA LEU A 7 -13.98 -7.24 -4.77
C LEU A 7 -12.78 -7.92 -5.46
N TYR A 8 -11.60 -7.45 -5.16
CA TYR A 8 -10.36 -8.21 -5.34
C TYR A 8 -10.11 -9.03 -4.07
N SER A 9 -10.13 -10.36 -4.19
CA SER A 9 -9.79 -11.26 -3.09
C SER A 9 -8.31 -11.08 -2.70
N LEU A 10 -8.03 -11.17 -1.41
CA LEU A 10 -6.65 -11.21 -0.89
C LEU A 10 -6.09 -12.63 -0.85
N GLY A 11 -6.87 -13.64 -1.22
CA GLY A 11 -6.45 -15.04 -1.26
C GLY A 11 -5.87 -15.58 0.05
N LEU A 12 -5.15 -16.71 -0.08
CA LEU A 12 -4.39 -17.34 1.01
C LEU A 12 -5.23 -17.80 2.20
N GLU A 13 -6.47 -18.19 1.98
CA GLU A 13 -7.42 -18.63 3.02
C GLU A 13 -6.88 -19.79 3.87
N GLU A 14 -6.03 -20.64 3.29
CA GLU A 14 -5.41 -21.79 3.97
C GLU A 14 -4.18 -21.41 4.80
N HIS A 15 -3.59 -20.21 4.54
CA HIS A 15 -2.37 -19.77 5.22
C HIS A 15 -2.68 -18.81 6.36
N ASP A 16 -3.56 -17.86 6.11
CA ASP A 16 -3.99 -16.90 7.11
C ASP A 16 -5.46 -16.52 6.88
N ARG A 17 -6.04 -15.76 7.78
CA ARG A 17 -7.44 -15.35 7.71
C ARG A 17 -7.61 -13.89 7.33
N LEU A 18 -6.56 -13.22 6.83
CA LEU A 18 -6.60 -11.78 6.56
C LEU A 18 -7.72 -11.42 5.58
N ASN A 19 -7.88 -12.20 4.50
CA ASN A 19 -8.95 -11.98 3.53
C ASN A 19 -10.34 -12.01 4.20
N LYS A 20 -10.58 -12.98 5.05
CA LYS A 20 -11.84 -13.11 5.80
C LYS A 20 -12.03 -11.97 6.81
N GLU A 21 -10.98 -11.64 7.56
CA GLU A 21 -11.04 -10.56 8.56
C GLU A 21 -11.26 -9.17 7.92
N LEU A 22 -10.85 -9.01 6.65
CA LEU A 22 -11.10 -7.82 5.83
C LEU A 22 -12.34 -7.96 4.92
N GLY A 23 -13.31 -8.83 5.28
CA GLY A 23 -14.62 -8.89 4.63
C GLY A 23 -14.64 -9.56 3.26
N GLY A 24 -13.61 -10.35 2.91
CA GLY A 24 -13.53 -11.15 1.69
C GLY A 24 -12.84 -10.44 0.52
N GLY A 25 -12.13 -9.34 0.77
CA GLY A 25 -11.32 -8.65 -0.24
C GLY A 25 -11.48 -7.14 -0.25
N ILE A 26 -10.73 -6.50 -1.12
CA ILE A 26 -10.74 -5.04 -1.29
C ILE A 26 -11.70 -4.65 -2.41
N PRO A 27 -12.58 -3.66 -2.21
CA PRO A 27 -13.51 -3.21 -3.25
C PRO A 27 -12.77 -2.69 -4.48
N ARG A 28 -13.22 -3.10 -5.68
CA ARG A 28 -12.72 -2.54 -6.93
C ARG A 28 -13.05 -1.05 -7.01
N GLY A 29 -12.15 -0.27 -7.58
CA GLY A 29 -12.31 1.18 -7.68
C GLY A 29 -12.21 1.85 -6.32
N SER A 30 -11.24 1.45 -5.48
CA SER A 30 -11.05 2.02 -4.15
C SER A 30 -9.62 2.46 -3.88
N ILE A 31 -9.49 3.43 -2.99
CA ILE A 31 -8.23 3.85 -2.40
C ILE A 31 -8.14 3.25 -1.00
N VAL A 32 -7.07 2.48 -0.76
CA VAL A 32 -6.72 1.92 0.54
C VAL A 32 -5.58 2.74 1.13
N LEU A 33 -5.81 3.32 2.29
CA LEU A 33 -4.77 3.99 3.07
C LEU A 33 -4.42 3.12 4.27
N MET A 34 -3.14 2.80 4.41
CA MET A 34 -2.59 2.08 5.57
C MET A 34 -1.61 3.01 6.30
N GLU A 35 -1.98 3.46 7.48
CA GLU A 35 -1.12 4.26 8.33
C GLU A 35 -0.54 3.43 9.47
N GLY A 36 0.62 3.82 9.95
CA GLY A 36 1.24 3.24 11.13
C GLY A 36 2.68 3.68 11.28
N ASP A 37 3.16 3.66 12.51
CA ASP A 37 4.53 4.02 12.84
C ASP A 37 5.55 3.02 12.27
N TYR A 38 6.82 3.40 12.33
CA TYR A 38 7.92 2.49 11.97
C TYR A 38 7.83 1.19 12.77
N GLY A 39 7.96 0.05 12.08
CA GLY A 39 7.89 -1.28 12.72
C GLY A 39 6.47 -1.81 12.94
N ALA A 40 5.42 -1.03 12.67
CA ALA A 40 4.03 -1.50 12.76
C ALA A 40 3.70 -2.62 11.77
N GLY A 41 4.50 -2.81 10.70
CA GLY A 41 4.35 -3.91 9.75
C GLY A 41 3.63 -3.55 8.46
N LYS A 42 3.56 -2.26 8.11
CA LYS A 42 2.96 -1.76 6.86
C LYS A 42 3.45 -2.53 5.63
N SER A 43 4.77 -2.58 5.43
CA SER A 43 5.38 -3.26 4.27
C SER A 43 5.11 -4.77 4.28
N ALA A 44 5.05 -5.42 5.43
CA ALA A 44 4.73 -6.85 5.51
C ALA A 44 3.27 -7.12 5.13
N ILE A 45 2.33 -6.26 5.54
CA ILE A 45 0.92 -6.36 5.16
C ILE A 45 0.74 -6.04 3.67
N SER A 46 1.38 -4.97 3.15
CA SER A 46 1.31 -4.62 1.73
C SER A 46 1.88 -5.72 0.83
N GLN A 47 3.00 -6.32 1.22
CA GLN A 47 3.62 -7.47 0.53
C GLN A 47 2.71 -8.70 0.56
N ARG A 48 2.09 -8.99 1.73
CA ARG A 48 1.09 -10.07 1.85
C ARG A 48 -0.11 -9.82 0.92
N MET A 49 -0.61 -8.60 0.88
CA MET A 49 -1.71 -8.23 -0.02
C MET A 49 -1.30 -8.39 -1.49
N ALA A 50 -0.12 -7.89 -1.88
CA ALA A 50 0.41 -8.01 -3.23
C ALA A 50 0.48 -9.47 -3.69
N TYR A 51 1.05 -10.34 -2.86
CA TYR A 51 1.12 -11.77 -3.16
C TYR A 51 -0.26 -12.41 -3.28
N GLY A 52 -1.16 -12.10 -2.35
CA GLY A 52 -2.52 -12.63 -2.37
C GLY A 52 -3.32 -12.19 -3.60
N PHE A 53 -3.23 -10.94 -4.02
CA PHE A 53 -3.85 -10.46 -5.24
C PHE A 53 -3.35 -11.22 -6.49
N CYS A 54 -2.03 -11.44 -6.58
CA CYS A 54 -1.46 -12.23 -7.68
C CYS A 54 -1.91 -13.70 -7.67
N GLN A 55 -2.11 -14.30 -6.51
CA GLN A 55 -2.65 -15.65 -6.37
C GLN A 55 -4.11 -15.77 -6.85
N GLU A 56 -4.85 -14.67 -6.79
CA GLU A 56 -6.25 -14.54 -7.25
C GLU A 56 -6.35 -13.91 -8.66
N ASP A 57 -5.29 -14.06 -9.46
CA ASP A 57 -5.18 -13.64 -10.86
C ASP A 57 -5.29 -12.13 -11.12
N ALA A 58 -5.20 -11.27 -10.11
CA ALA A 58 -5.06 -9.83 -10.32
C ALA A 58 -3.61 -9.46 -10.66
N THR A 59 -3.44 -8.46 -11.52
CA THR A 59 -2.13 -7.89 -11.81
C THR A 59 -1.78 -6.83 -10.77
N VAL A 60 -0.51 -6.81 -10.32
CA VAL A 60 -0.05 -5.93 -9.25
C VAL A 60 1.19 -5.16 -9.66
N THR A 61 1.19 -3.85 -9.49
CA THR A 61 2.42 -3.05 -9.44
C THR A 61 2.76 -2.74 -7.99
N PHE A 62 3.97 -3.07 -7.57
CA PHE A 62 4.49 -2.76 -6.24
C PHE A 62 5.65 -1.76 -6.38
N LEU A 63 5.44 -0.53 -5.94
CA LEU A 63 6.46 0.51 -5.87
C LEU A 63 6.97 0.60 -4.44
N SER A 64 8.28 0.59 -4.26
CA SER A 64 8.93 0.84 -2.97
C SER A 64 10.02 1.90 -3.10
N THR A 65 10.10 2.78 -2.12
CA THR A 65 11.18 3.76 -2.01
C THR A 65 12.35 3.25 -1.17
N GLU A 66 12.13 2.20 -0.38
CA GLU A 66 13.13 1.67 0.55
C GLU A 66 13.81 0.39 0.02
N LEU A 67 13.06 -0.45 -0.70
CA LEU A 67 13.55 -1.76 -1.12
C LEU A 67 14.09 -1.73 -2.54
N THR A 68 15.31 -2.21 -2.70
CA THR A 68 15.81 -2.62 -4.02
C THR A 68 15.13 -3.90 -4.48
N VAL A 69 15.26 -4.27 -5.76
CA VAL A 69 14.73 -5.55 -6.29
C VAL A 69 15.20 -6.76 -5.47
N SER A 70 16.49 -6.79 -5.15
CA SER A 70 17.08 -7.87 -4.32
C SER A 70 16.47 -7.90 -2.93
N GLY A 71 16.38 -6.72 -2.27
CA GLY A 71 15.79 -6.60 -0.93
C GLY A 71 14.32 -7.02 -0.90
N PHE A 72 13.56 -6.69 -1.93
CA PHE A 72 12.18 -7.13 -2.07
C PHE A 72 12.06 -8.65 -2.19
N LEU A 73 12.85 -9.27 -3.08
CA LEU A 73 12.87 -10.73 -3.24
C LEU A 73 13.25 -11.45 -1.95
N ASP A 74 14.27 -10.95 -1.25
CA ASP A 74 14.73 -11.52 0.01
C ASP A 74 13.64 -11.43 1.10
N GLN A 75 12.95 -10.29 1.19
CA GLN A 75 11.83 -10.14 2.13
C GLN A 75 10.66 -11.05 1.80
N MET A 76 10.21 -11.09 0.53
CA MET A 76 9.12 -11.97 0.10
C MET A 76 9.44 -13.43 0.39
N ASN A 77 10.66 -13.87 0.08
CA ASN A 77 11.12 -15.21 0.38
C ASN A 77 11.14 -15.48 1.90
N SER A 78 11.59 -14.51 2.71
CA SER A 78 11.61 -14.65 4.17
C SER A 78 10.21 -14.79 4.77
N LEU A 79 9.18 -14.26 4.09
CA LEU A 79 7.77 -14.39 4.45
C LEU A 79 7.10 -15.62 3.82
N SER A 80 7.84 -16.44 3.07
CA SER A 80 7.34 -17.60 2.31
C SER A 80 6.35 -17.22 1.20
N TYR A 81 6.50 -16.04 0.60
CA TYR A 81 5.75 -15.60 -0.56
C TYR A 81 6.63 -15.72 -1.81
N ASP A 82 6.44 -16.80 -2.58
CA ASP A 82 7.16 -17.01 -3.83
C ASP A 82 6.59 -16.14 -4.96
N VAL A 83 7.26 -15.00 -5.21
CA VAL A 83 6.83 -14.04 -6.22
C VAL A 83 7.54 -14.20 -7.56
N VAL A 84 8.53 -15.07 -7.66
CA VAL A 84 9.37 -15.19 -8.86
C VAL A 84 8.53 -15.51 -10.09
N GLU A 85 7.61 -16.48 -9.99
CA GLU A 85 6.72 -16.80 -11.10
C GLU A 85 5.78 -15.64 -11.48
N HIS A 86 5.32 -14.88 -10.50
CA HIS A 86 4.47 -13.70 -10.76
C HIS A 86 5.23 -12.60 -11.49
N LEU A 87 6.49 -12.36 -11.15
CA LEU A 87 7.37 -11.41 -11.85
C LEU A 87 7.68 -11.87 -13.28
N LEU A 88 8.00 -13.15 -13.47
CA LEU A 88 8.32 -13.72 -14.80
C LEU A 88 7.12 -13.75 -15.76
N HIS A 89 5.91 -13.89 -15.23
CA HIS A 89 4.67 -13.90 -16.03
C HIS A 89 3.96 -12.54 -16.06
N GLU A 90 4.65 -11.46 -15.68
CA GLU A 90 4.13 -10.09 -15.72
C GLU A 90 2.83 -9.88 -14.90
N ARG A 91 2.54 -10.79 -13.95
CA ARG A 91 1.44 -10.60 -12.98
C ARG A 91 1.83 -9.67 -11.85
N MET A 92 3.12 -9.54 -11.59
CA MET A 92 3.67 -8.57 -10.65
C MET A 92 4.77 -7.76 -11.34
N LEU A 93 4.70 -6.44 -11.21
CA LEU A 93 5.76 -5.51 -11.54
C LEU A 93 6.30 -4.92 -10.24
N PHE A 94 7.60 -5.05 -9.99
CA PHE A 94 8.26 -4.38 -8.88
C PHE A 94 9.07 -3.19 -9.40
N LEU A 95 8.87 -2.03 -8.79
CA LEU A 95 9.58 -0.80 -9.08
C LEU A 95 10.27 -0.26 -7.82
N HIS A 96 11.51 0.15 -7.97
CA HIS A 96 12.24 0.88 -6.95
C HIS A 96 12.30 2.36 -7.34
N ALA A 97 11.78 3.23 -6.48
CA ALA A 97 11.94 4.67 -6.63
C ALA A 97 13.13 5.14 -5.79
N ASP A 98 14.23 5.45 -6.46
CA ASP A 98 15.40 6.05 -5.80
C ASP A 98 15.12 7.53 -5.52
N ILE A 99 14.95 7.86 -4.25
CA ILE A 99 14.63 9.21 -3.80
C ILE A 99 15.88 10.09 -3.74
N ASP A 100 17.05 9.50 -3.45
CA ASP A 100 18.30 10.23 -3.22
C ASP A 100 18.88 10.82 -4.51
N THR A 101 18.64 10.18 -5.65
CA THR A 101 19.17 10.60 -6.95
C THR A 101 18.16 11.36 -7.81
N GLY A 102 16.92 11.49 -7.36
CA GLY A 102 15.82 12.07 -8.16
C GLY A 102 15.51 11.26 -9.42
N GLY A 103 15.97 10.02 -9.50
CA GLY A 103 15.86 9.13 -10.65
C GLY A 103 15.00 7.91 -10.40
N VAL A 104 13.81 7.89 -10.99
CA VAL A 104 13.13 6.65 -11.33
C VAL A 104 13.69 6.24 -12.69
N LEU A 105 14.45 5.12 -12.73
CA LEU A 105 15.11 4.55 -13.92
C LEU A 105 16.41 5.26 -14.35
N SER A 106 17.51 4.54 -14.14
CA SER A 106 18.86 4.86 -14.64
C SER A 106 18.84 5.15 -16.16
N GLY A 107 19.14 6.38 -16.56
CA GLY A 107 19.38 6.66 -17.97
C GLY A 107 19.21 8.10 -18.46
N SER A 108 19.03 9.10 -17.62
CA SER A 108 18.93 10.49 -18.06
C SER A 108 20.11 11.33 -17.59
N ASP A 109 20.61 12.18 -18.49
CA ASP A 109 21.73 13.10 -18.32
C ASP A 109 21.59 13.99 -17.08
N GLU A 110 22.70 14.21 -16.37
CA GLU A 110 22.83 15.03 -15.14
C GLU A 110 22.37 16.50 -15.28
N ASN A 111 21.83 16.91 -16.40
CA ASN A 111 21.48 18.28 -16.74
C ASN A 111 19.98 18.56 -16.94
N GLU A 112 19.12 17.55 -16.84
CA GLU A 112 17.67 17.81 -16.76
C GLU A 112 17.33 18.07 -15.30
N GLY A 113 16.90 19.30 -14.99
CA GLY A 113 16.55 19.75 -13.67
C GLY A 113 15.65 18.73 -12.97
N ARG A 114 15.79 18.58 -11.64
CA ARG A 114 15.00 17.69 -10.78
C ARG A 114 13.55 17.68 -11.25
N MET A 115 13.21 16.71 -12.08
CA MET A 115 11.82 16.49 -12.44
C MET A 115 11.10 16.01 -11.21
N ASP A 116 9.95 16.59 -11.00
CA ASP A 116 8.98 16.27 -9.98
C ASP A 116 8.71 14.76 -9.95
N LEU A 117 9.07 14.11 -8.86
CA LEU A 117 8.93 12.66 -8.72
C LEU A 117 7.47 12.22 -8.90
N LEU A 118 6.54 12.99 -8.36
CA LEU A 118 5.10 12.72 -8.51
C LEU A 118 4.67 12.82 -9.97
N THR A 119 5.09 13.85 -10.70
CA THR A 119 4.79 13.99 -12.14
C THR A 119 5.30 12.78 -12.92
N ARG A 120 6.54 12.35 -12.67
CA ARG A 120 7.12 11.17 -13.33
C ARG A 120 6.38 9.88 -12.99
N LEU A 121 5.96 9.71 -11.73
CA LEU A 121 5.14 8.57 -11.34
C LEU A 121 3.78 8.62 -12.03
N MET A 122 3.12 9.77 -12.07
CA MET A 122 1.82 9.92 -12.73
C MET A 122 1.89 9.65 -14.23
N GLU A 123 3.01 9.97 -14.89
CA GLU A 123 3.25 9.73 -16.32
C GLU A 123 3.70 8.29 -16.64
N ALA A 124 4.03 7.48 -15.63
CA ALA A 124 4.51 6.11 -15.81
C ALA A 124 3.37 5.13 -16.18
N GLU A 125 2.86 5.18 -17.41
CA GLU A 125 1.72 4.38 -17.89
C GLU A 125 1.82 2.88 -17.51
N THR A 126 3.02 2.30 -17.65
CA THR A 126 3.25 0.88 -17.31
C THR A 126 2.95 0.58 -15.85
N MET A 127 3.30 1.49 -14.93
CA MET A 127 3.02 1.35 -13.51
C MET A 127 1.50 1.25 -13.26
N TRP A 128 0.72 2.07 -13.95
CA TRP A 128 -0.72 2.19 -13.75
C TRP A 128 -1.54 1.21 -14.59
N SER A 129 -0.90 0.37 -15.40
CA SER A 129 -1.61 -0.65 -16.20
C SER A 129 -2.22 -1.77 -15.35
N ALA A 130 -1.65 -2.06 -14.17
CA ALA A 130 -2.08 -3.12 -13.27
C ALA A 130 -3.49 -2.88 -12.68
N ASP A 131 -4.14 -3.97 -12.22
CA ASP A 131 -5.40 -3.94 -11.49
C ASP A 131 -5.25 -3.29 -10.10
N VAL A 132 -4.11 -3.57 -9.46
CA VAL A 132 -3.77 -3.06 -8.13
C VAL A 132 -2.40 -2.40 -8.16
N VAL A 133 -2.31 -1.18 -7.67
CA VAL A 133 -1.05 -0.45 -7.52
C VAL A 133 -0.79 -0.21 -6.04
N ILE A 134 0.33 -0.69 -5.54
CA ILE A 134 0.77 -0.51 -4.16
C ILE A 134 1.96 0.44 -4.15
N ILE A 135 1.84 1.54 -3.43
CA ILE A 135 2.94 2.48 -3.19
C ILE A 135 3.35 2.35 -1.72
N ASP A 136 4.42 1.59 -1.52
CA ASP A 136 4.98 1.39 -0.17
C ASP A 136 5.88 2.56 0.18
N THR A 137 5.61 3.17 1.34
CA THR A 137 6.24 4.41 1.82
C THR A 137 5.86 5.64 0.96
N PHE A 138 4.55 5.83 0.72
CA PHE A 138 4.03 6.97 -0.04
C PHE A 138 4.38 8.33 0.61
N ASP A 139 4.50 8.39 1.92
CA ASP A 139 5.00 9.57 2.65
C ASP A 139 6.40 9.99 2.19
N ALA A 140 7.28 9.04 1.88
CA ALA A 140 8.61 9.36 1.35
C ALA A 140 8.53 9.93 -0.06
N VAL A 141 7.60 9.45 -0.91
CA VAL A 141 7.34 10.05 -2.22
C VAL A 141 6.92 11.51 -2.07
N LEU A 142 5.96 11.79 -1.18
CA LEU A 142 5.48 13.15 -0.94
C LEU A 142 6.59 14.08 -0.42
N ARG A 143 7.33 13.65 0.60
CA ARG A 143 8.38 14.46 1.25
C ARG A 143 9.56 14.81 0.32
N ASN A 144 9.86 13.94 -0.65
CA ASN A 144 11.00 14.13 -1.55
C ASN A 144 10.59 14.76 -2.88
N ASP A 145 9.32 15.10 -3.05
CA ASP A 145 8.85 15.80 -4.22
C ASP A 145 9.04 17.31 -4.07
N PRO A 146 9.83 17.97 -4.96
CA PRO A 146 10.14 19.39 -4.82
C PRO A 146 8.92 20.30 -4.95
N THR A 147 7.94 19.93 -5.77
CA THR A 147 6.71 20.71 -5.98
C THR A 147 5.81 20.59 -4.76
N PHE A 148 5.63 19.37 -4.24
CA PHE A 148 4.89 19.14 -3.02
C PHE A 148 5.50 19.89 -1.83
N GLU A 149 6.84 19.83 -1.68
CA GLU A 149 7.56 20.57 -0.66
C GLU A 149 7.40 22.10 -0.80
N ALA A 150 7.44 22.62 -2.03
CA ALA A 150 7.26 24.07 -2.27
C ALA A 150 5.84 24.54 -1.92
N LEU A 151 4.82 23.73 -2.21
CA LEU A 151 3.44 24.03 -1.88
C LEU A 151 3.18 23.97 -0.38
N ILE A 152 3.78 23.01 0.34
CA ILE A 152 3.75 22.95 1.80
C ILE A 152 4.32 24.24 2.40
N ARG A 153 5.47 24.71 1.92
CA ARG A 153 6.07 25.96 2.40
C ARG A 153 5.20 27.22 2.17
N GLN A 154 4.25 27.15 1.26
CA GLN A 154 3.30 28.21 0.95
C GLN A 154 1.95 28.04 1.66
N ASN A 155 1.80 27.03 2.52
CA ASN A 155 0.54 26.57 3.12
C ASN A 155 -0.53 26.21 2.06
N GLU A 156 -0.09 25.59 0.95
CA GLU A 156 -0.95 25.14 -0.14
C GLU A 156 -0.99 23.59 -0.23
N GLU A 157 -0.77 22.88 0.89
CA GLU A 157 -0.72 21.43 0.98
C GLU A 157 -1.97 20.78 0.39
N ARG A 158 -3.11 21.43 0.61
CA ARG A 158 -4.38 20.95 0.11
C ARG A 158 -4.44 20.99 -1.42
N GLN A 159 -3.82 21.98 -2.05
CA GLN A 159 -3.80 22.10 -3.51
C GLN A 159 -2.91 21.04 -4.13
N ALA A 160 -1.71 20.82 -3.56
CA ALA A 160 -0.82 19.75 -4.00
C ALA A 160 -1.49 18.37 -3.91
N ALA A 161 -2.16 18.09 -2.81
CA ALA A 161 -2.88 16.85 -2.63
C ALA A 161 -4.04 16.69 -3.63
N LEU A 162 -4.71 17.75 -4.04
CA LEU A 162 -5.86 17.69 -4.95
C LEU A 162 -5.49 17.20 -6.35
N GLU A 163 -4.32 17.52 -6.87
CA GLU A 163 -3.85 17.04 -8.18
C GLU A 163 -3.63 15.53 -8.17
N ILE A 164 -2.93 15.02 -7.14
CA ILE A 164 -2.71 13.59 -6.94
C ILE A 164 -4.04 12.87 -6.74
N ILE A 165 -4.93 13.43 -5.93
CA ILE A 165 -6.26 12.89 -5.68
C ILE A 165 -7.10 12.82 -6.96
N SER A 166 -7.03 13.86 -7.81
CA SER A 166 -7.73 13.85 -9.09
C SER A 166 -7.25 12.72 -9.99
N PHE A 167 -5.93 12.55 -10.09
CA PHE A 167 -5.33 11.46 -10.82
C PHE A 167 -5.74 10.07 -10.29
N PHE A 168 -5.71 9.88 -8.96
CA PHE A 168 -6.15 8.62 -8.37
C PHE A 168 -7.64 8.35 -8.62
N ARG A 169 -8.49 9.37 -8.62
CA ARG A 169 -9.92 9.22 -8.93
C ARG A 169 -10.16 8.73 -10.35
N ASP A 170 -9.37 9.18 -11.31
CA ASP A 170 -9.49 8.69 -12.69
C ASP A 170 -9.17 7.19 -12.75
N LEU A 171 -8.09 6.75 -12.11
CA LEU A 171 -7.70 5.33 -12.04
C LEU A 171 -8.74 4.46 -11.34
N ILE A 172 -9.26 4.87 -10.19
CA ILE A 172 -10.29 4.09 -9.47
C ILE A 172 -11.62 4.05 -10.24
N SER A 173 -11.92 5.05 -11.08
CA SER A 173 -13.09 5.03 -11.96
C SER A 173 -13.02 3.89 -13.00
N GLU A 174 -11.82 3.43 -13.33
CA GLU A 174 -11.56 2.25 -14.17
C GLU A 174 -11.65 0.92 -13.41
N GLY A 175 -11.92 0.96 -12.11
CA GLY A 175 -12.01 -0.21 -11.25
C GLY A 175 -10.69 -0.65 -10.62
N LYS A 176 -9.62 0.13 -10.77
CA LYS A 176 -8.31 -0.15 -10.16
C LYS A 176 -8.33 0.08 -8.65
N VAL A 177 -7.45 -0.58 -7.94
CA VAL A 177 -7.22 -0.36 -6.51
C VAL A 177 -5.86 0.29 -6.31
N ILE A 178 -5.82 1.33 -5.48
CA ILE A 178 -4.57 2.01 -5.09
C ILE A 178 -4.37 1.80 -3.59
N VAL A 179 -3.25 1.23 -3.21
CA VAL A 179 -2.87 1.00 -1.81
C VAL A 179 -1.69 1.91 -1.47
N LEU A 180 -1.87 2.75 -0.48
CA LEU A 180 -0.85 3.69 0.00
C LEU A 180 -0.45 3.31 1.43
N THR A 181 0.84 3.13 1.68
CA THR A 181 1.34 3.01 3.06
C THR A 181 2.00 4.32 3.48
N VAL A 182 1.73 4.76 4.69
CA VAL A 182 2.17 6.04 5.22
C VAL A 182 2.64 5.89 6.67
N ASP A 183 3.74 6.54 6.99
CA ASP A 183 4.14 6.78 8.37
C ASP A 183 3.68 8.19 8.78
N PRO A 184 2.66 8.31 9.65
CA PRO A 184 2.08 9.60 10.00
C PRO A 184 3.04 10.48 10.82
N SER A 185 4.13 9.90 11.36
CA SER A 185 5.15 10.66 12.10
C SER A 185 6.10 11.44 11.19
N THR A 186 6.16 11.09 9.90
CA THR A 186 7.12 11.63 8.93
C THR A 186 6.54 12.71 8.04
N VAL A 187 5.21 12.84 7.97
CA VAL A 187 4.49 13.81 7.13
C VAL A 187 3.55 14.64 7.99
N ASP A 188 3.43 15.93 7.67
CA ASP A 188 2.48 16.80 8.36
C ASP A 188 1.05 16.29 8.23
N GLY A 189 0.29 16.36 9.32
CA GLY A 189 -1.10 15.91 9.36
C GLY A 189 -2.01 16.66 8.38
N GLU A 190 -1.68 17.89 8.02
CA GLU A 190 -2.41 18.66 7.01
C GLU A 190 -2.14 18.16 5.59
N ALA A 191 -0.94 17.68 5.34
CA ALA A 191 -0.57 17.09 4.04
C ALA A 191 -1.24 15.74 3.79
N ILE A 192 -1.37 14.89 4.80
CA ILE A 192 -1.99 13.57 4.66
C ILE A 192 -3.52 13.60 4.84
N GLY A 193 -4.06 14.62 5.49
CA GLY A 193 -5.50 14.77 5.75
C GLY A 193 -6.39 14.61 4.53
N PRO A 194 -6.08 15.22 3.36
CA PRO A 194 -6.83 15.01 2.13
C PRO A 194 -6.91 13.55 1.69
N PHE A 195 -5.82 12.77 1.82
CA PHE A 195 -5.78 11.34 1.47
C PHE A 195 -6.63 10.51 2.43
N ARG A 196 -6.59 10.81 3.75
CA ARG A 196 -7.49 10.20 4.73
C ARG A 196 -8.95 10.43 4.38
N SER A 197 -9.27 11.62 3.86
CA SER A 197 -10.65 12.00 3.53
C SER A 197 -11.22 11.21 2.37
N ILE A 198 -10.41 10.84 1.38
CA ILE A 198 -10.83 10.15 0.17
C ILE A 198 -10.65 8.62 0.24
N ALA A 199 -9.89 8.10 1.19
CA ALA A 199 -9.70 6.68 1.34
C ALA A 199 -11.04 5.95 1.57
N ASP A 200 -11.34 4.98 0.72
CA ASP A 200 -12.51 4.11 0.87
C ASP A 200 -12.26 3.06 1.95
N VAL A 201 -11.03 2.59 2.03
CA VAL A 201 -10.54 1.70 3.08
C VAL A 201 -9.43 2.42 3.83
N PHE A 202 -9.61 2.60 5.14
CA PHE A 202 -8.59 3.20 6.00
C PHE A 202 -8.25 2.23 7.13
N LEU A 203 -7.00 1.77 7.14
CA LEU A 203 -6.44 0.83 8.09
C LEU A 203 -5.34 1.54 8.89
N GLU A 204 -5.43 1.46 10.21
CA GLU A 204 -4.39 1.93 11.12
C GLU A 204 -3.66 0.74 11.71
N LEU A 205 -2.34 0.70 11.52
CA LEU A 205 -1.47 -0.37 12.00
C LEU A 205 -0.73 0.12 13.25
N GLU A 206 -0.91 -0.58 14.34
CA GLU A 206 -0.39 -0.18 15.64
C GLU A 206 0.43 -1.30 16.28
N MET A 207 1.40 -0.90 17.09
CA MET A 207 2.06 -1.78 18.05
C MET A 207 1.49 -1.50 19.44
N ILE A 208 0.94 -2.53 20.07
CA ILE A 208 0.37 -2.43 21.42
C ILE A 208 1.18 -3.27 22.39
N GLU A 209 1.44 -2.74 23.58
CA GLU A 209 2.06 -3.49 24.67
C GLU A 209 0.98 -4.25 25.45
N VAL A 210 1.13 -5.57 25.53
CA VAL A 210 0.25 -6.44 26.31
C VAL A 210 1.10 -7.18 27.35
N GLY A 211 1.16 -6.65 28.55
CA GLY A 211 2.08 -7.14 29.57
C GLY A 211 3.53 -6.88 29.20
N ASN A 212 4.31 -7.93 28.94
CA ASN A 212 5.71 -7.85 28.50
C ASN A 212 5.88 -8.10 26.99
N ASP A 213 4.79 -8.32 26.27
CA ASP A 213 4.80 -8.64 24.84
C ASP A 213 4.35 -7.46 24.02
N VAL A 214 4.99 -7.25 22.85
CA VAL A 214 4.56 -6.31 21.83
C VAL A 214 3.75 -7.07 20.78
N ARG A 215 2.52 -6.65 20.57
CA ARG A 215 1.62 -7.19 19.55
C ARG A 215 1.33 -6.14 18.50
N ARG A 216 1.04 -6.61 17.30
CA ARG A 216 0.58 -5.73 16.21
C ARG A 216 -0.90 -5.93 15.98
N GLN A 217 -1.57 -4.84 15.64
CA GLN A 217 -2.98 -4.90 15.25
C GLN A 217 -3.25 -3.98 14.07
N ILE A 218 -4.27 -4.35 13.30
CA ILE A 218 -4.89 -3.52 12.29
C ILE A 218 -6.21 -3.04 12.88
N SER A 219 -6.38 -1.73 13.00
CA SER A 219 -7.65 -1.09 13.33
C SER A 219 -8.33 -0.64 12.04
N VAL A 220 -9.55 -1.11 11.81
CA VAL A 220 -10.33 -0.77 10.61
C VAL A 220 -11.08 0.52 10.87
N MET A 221 -10.51 1.66 10.46
CA MET A 221 -11.08 3.00 10.67
C MET A 221 -12.21 3.31 9.69
N ARG A 222 -12.11 2.80 8.47
CA ARG A 222 -13.13 2.91 7.43
C ARG A 222 -13.02 1.73 6.48
N PHE A 223 -14.18 1.24 6.02
CA PHE A 223 -14.24 0.22 4.97
C PHE A 223 -15.52 0.40 4.14
N ALA A 224 -15.47 1.27 3.14
CA ALA A 224 -16.57 1.49 2.23
C ALA A 224 -16.72 0.31 1.26
N GLY A 225 -17.97 -0.09 0.98
CA GLY A 225 -18.24 -1.18 0.03
C GLY A 225 -18.01 -2.59 0.57
N MET A 226 -17.78 -2.74 1.87
CA MET A 226 -17.60 -4.01 2.54
C MET A 226 -18.77 -4.97 2.29
N GLY A 227 -18.43 -6.23 2.01
CA GLY A 227 -19.44 -7.26 1.76
C GLY A 227 -19.99 -7.92 3.01
N GLU A 228 -19.18 -8.12 4.03
CA GLU A 228 -19.52 -8.69 5.34
C GLU A 228 -19.06 -7.75 6.44
N GLN A 229 -19.64 -7.88 7.61
CA GLN A 229 -19.21 -7.07 8.73
C GLN A 229 -17.83 -7.55 9.18
N VAL A 230 -16.84 -6.66 9.08
CA VAL A 230 -15.47 -6.88 9.56
C VAL A 230 -15.39 -6.51 11.03
N GLY A 231 -14.55 -7.21 11.77
CA GLY A 231 -14.24 -6.78 13.13
C GLY A 231 -13.47 -5.45 13.13
N ASP A 232 -13.64 -4.64 14.17
CA ASP A 232 -12.99 -3.34 14.27
C ASP A 232 -11.47 -3.45 14.38
N THR A 233 -10.95 -4.59 14.86
CA THR A 233 -9.50 -4.82 15.03
C THR A 233 -9.11 -6.25 14.67
N VAL A 234 -7.92 -6.41 14.07
CA VAL A 234 -7.31 -7.69 13.68
C VAL A 234 -5.90 -7.76 14.25
N GLY A 235 -5.68 -8.62 15.25
CA GLY A 235 -4.33 -8.89 15.78
C GLY A 235 -3.52 -9.75 14.83
N TYR A 236 -2.24 -9.44 14.67
CA TYR A 236 -1.36 -10.23 13.82
C TYR A 236 0.10 -10.22 14.29
N SER A 237 0.85 -11.20 13.81
CA SER A 237 2.31 -11.24 13.94
C SER A 237 2.95 -11.51 12.56
N VAL A 238 4.19 -11.04 12.41
CA VAL A 238 5.02 -11.27 11.22
C VAL A 238 6.06 -12.31 11.60
N ARG A 239 6.07 -13.46 10.91
CA ARG A 239 6.97 -14.58 11.24
C ARG A 239 7.79 -14.98 10.02
N SER A 240 9.10 -15.05 10.18
CA SER A 240 9.99 -15.60 9.16
C SER A 240 9.61 -17.05 8.87
N GLY A 241 9.58 -17.43 7.59
CA GLY A 241 9.20 -18.76 7.12
C GLY A 241 7.70 -19.05 7.15
N THR A 242 6.85 -18.08 7.53
CA THR A 242 5.40 -18.27 7.59
C THR A 242 4.64 -17.09 7.00
N GLY A 243 5.20 -15.86 7.10
CA GLY A 243 4.53 -14.64 6.68
C GLY A 243 3.66 -14.03 7.78
N ILE A 244 2.50 -13.52 7.39
CA ILE A 244 1.52 -12.94 8.32
C ILE A 244 0.74 -14.07 9.01
N VAL A 245 0.65 -13.98 10.32
CA VAL A 245 -0.16 -14.88 11.15
C VAL A 245 -1.21 -14.06 11.87
N ILE A 246 -2.47 -14.29 11.55
CA ILE A 246 -3.59 -13.64 12.23
C ILE A 246 -3.79 -14.29 13.61
N GLU A 247 -3.78 -13.46 14.63
CA GLU A 247 -4.01 -13.90 16.00
C GLU A 247 -5.51 -14.00 16.27
N SER A 248 -5.95 -15.15 16.79
CA SER A 248 -7.34 -15.28 17.21
C SER A 248 -7.59 -14.37 18.41
N ARG A 249 -8.72 -13.65 18.44
CA ARG A 249 -9.15 -12.90 19.61
C ARG A 249 -9.26 -13.87 20.80
N SER A 250 -8.39 -13.75 21.79
CA SER A 250 -8.70 -14.28 23.11
C SER A 250 -9.79 -13.36 23.67
N VAL A 251 -11.01 -13.85 23.70
CA VAL A 251 -12.06 -13.23 24.51
C VAL A 251 -11.60 -13.44 25.96
N ALA A 252 -11.09 -12.39 26.60
CA ALA A 252 -10.81 -12.38 28.02
C ALA A 252 -12.11 -12.12 28.80
#